data_81734203256ee8f2e82040aee91e54a3
#
_entry.id   81734203256ee8f2e82040aee91e54a3
#
_cell.length_a   1.000
_cell.length_b   1.000
_cell.length_c   1.000
_cell.angle_alpha   90.00
_cell.angle_beta   90.00
_cell.angle_gamma   90.00
#
_symmetry.space_group_name_H-M   'P 1'
#
loop_
_entity.id
_entity.type
_entity.pdbx_description
1 polymer ?
#
loop_
_entity_poly.entity_id
_entity_poly.type
_entity_poly.pdbx_seq_one_letter_code
_entity_poly.pdbx_strand_id
1 'polypeptide(L)'
;VQNRGFDSARAVMPTPALFHIAFYRFVRIGDAPRIAAVLRELTHDLLGSILVAHEGLNGMLAGEADALDRFEHALREDDRFDGAFKGIAFKRSACRTAPFQRIKVHVRAEVLPLGVDGVDAVGRPGIQLDPAQWRALLDADDVVVIDNRNSFEYRLGRFRGAVDPQVGNFRDLPAFVEVNVAGWKARGQRVAMYCTGGIRCEKTAAWMHDAFDLDVHQLEGGILRYLAETPDAHVDWQGECFVFDNRIALDAGLNETATTAADVYAGDADEAWRLQRAQRLADT
;
A
#
# COMPACT_ATOMS: atom_id res chain seq x y z
N VAL A 1 44.18 19.02 48.46
CA VAL A 1 44.26 18.42 47.12
C VAL A 1 42.86 17.87 46.82
N GLN A 2 42.06 18.68 46.06
CA GLN A 2 40.68 18.33 45.62
C GLN A 2 40.80 17.60 44.30
N ASN A 3 40.36 16.31 44.30
CA ASN A 3 40.25 15.49 43.13
C ASN A 3 38.87 15.79 42.45
N ARG A 4 38.86 16.49 41.31
CA ARG A 4 37.67 16.66 40.47
C ARG A 4 37.56 15.42 39.57
N GLY A 5 36.62 14.57 39.86
CA GLY A 5 36.20 13.49 38.96
C GLY A 5 35.56 14.07 37.67
N PHE A 6 36.14 13.73 36.53
CA PHE A 6 35.56 13.96 35.21
C PHE A 6 34.45 12.93 35.02
N ASP A 7 33.22 13.41 35.18
CA ASP A 7 32.03 12.66 34.78
C ASP A 7 31.89 12.78 33.24
N SER A 8 32.38 11.78 32.52
CA SER A 8 32.20 11.71 31.08
C SER A 8 30.79 11.21 30.79
N ALA A 9 29.88 12.12 30.65
CA ALA A 9 28.56 11.83 30.08
C ALA A 9 28.77 11.16 28.69
N ARG A 10 28.61 9.85 28.65
CA ARG A 10 28.59 9.08 27.41
C ARG A 10 27.40 9.60 26.60
N ALA A 11 27.67 10.38 25.55
CA ALA A 11 26.65 10.82 24.60
C ALA A 11 25.95 9.55 24.07
N VAL A 12 24.69 9.38 24.42
CA VAL A 12 23.83 8.35 23.84
C VAL A 12 23.68 8.73 22.37
N MET A 13 24.38 8.03 21.49
CA MET A 13 24.18 8.17 20.05
C MET A 13 22.71 7.87 19.78
N PRO A 14 21.97 8.75 19.10
CA PRO A 14 20.60 8.45 18.75
C PRO A 14 20.57 7.18 17.93
N THR A 15 19.70 6.24 18.31
CA THR A 15 19.43 5.03 17.50
C THR A 15 19.10 5.49 16.09
N PRO A 16 19.76 4.98 15.05
CA PRO A 16 19.48 5.39 13.69
C PRO A 16 17.98 5.25 13.42
N ALA A 17 17.35 6.32 12.96
CA ALA A 17 15.93 6.32 12.67
C ALA A 17 15.68 5.38 11.48
N LEU A 18 14.90 4.32 11.70
CA LEU A 18 14.49 3.42 10.66
C LEU A 18 13.31 4.04 9.90
N PHE A 19 13.35 3.96 8.58
CA PHE A 19 12.29 4.41 7.70
C PHE A 19 11.73 3.25 6.89
N HIS A 20 10.47 3.36 6.55
CA HIS A 20 9.76 2.49 5.62
C HIS A 20 9.41 3.27 4.35
N ILE A 21 9.55 2.63 3.20
CA ILE A 21 9.04 3.14 1.92
C ILE A 21 8.13 2.11 1.27
N ALA A 22 7.00 2.59 0.72
CA ALA A 22 6.12 1.80 -0.13
C ALA A 22 6.08 2.44 -1.52
N PHE A 23 6.14 1.63 -2.56
CA PHE A 23 6.18 2.09 -3.94
C PHE A 23 5.62 1.02 -4.88
N TYR A 24 5.03 1.45 -5.98
CA TYR A 24 4.62 0.56 -7.07
C TYR A 24 4.62 1.33 -8.39
N ARG A 25 4.70 0.60 -9.48
CA ARG A 25 4.46 1.14 -10.81
C ARG A 25 3.97 0.04 -11.74
N PHE A 26 2.86 0.29 -12.41
CA PHE A 26 2.48 -0.48 -13.59
C PHE A 26 3.27 0.04 -14.80
N VAL A 27 4.09 -0.82 -15.36
CA VAL A 27 4.92 -0.55 -16.54
C VAL A 27 5.31 -1.88 -17.20
N ARG A 28 5.35 -1.94 -18.51
CA ARG A 28 5.71 -3.17 -19.22
C ARG A 28 7.18 -3.52 -18.96
N ILE A 29 7.43 -4.70 -18.40
CA ILE A 29 8.75 -5.24 -18.12
C ILE A 29 8.97 -6.46 -19.03
N GLY A 30 9.94 -6.37 -19.95
CA GLY A 30 10.25 -7.44 -20.89
C GLY A 30 10.94 -8.64 -20.21
N ASP A 31 11.86 -8.38 -19.28
CA ASP A 31 12.66 -9.39 -18.57
C ASP A 31 12.58 -9.19 -17.04
N ALA A 32 11.51 -9.68 -16.43
CA ALA A 32 11.29 -9.59 -14.98
C ALA A 32 12.39 -10.30 -14.17
N PRO A 33 12.93 -11.47 -14.56
CA PRO A 33 14.07 -12.08 -13.89
C PRO A 33 15.33 -11.19 -13.85
N ARG A 34 15.68 -10.53 -14.95
CA ARG A 34 16.81 -9.58 -15.03
C ARG A 34 16.60 -8.40 -14.07
N ILE A 35 15.43 -7.79 -14.11
CA ILE A 35 15.08 -6.69 -13.20
C ILE A 35 15.16 -7.14 -11.74
N ALA A 36 14.65 -8.33 -11.40
CA ALA A 36 14.72 -8.87 -10.06
C ALA A 36 16.16 -9.13 -9.58
N ALA A 37 17.07 -9.51 -10.48
CA ALA A 37 18.49 -9.67 -10.16
C ALA A 37 19.14 -8.32 -9.80
N VAL A 38 18.91 -7.28 -10.59
CA VAL A 38 19.38 -5.92 -10.31
C VAL A 38 18.83 -5.40 -8.97
N LEU A 39 17.55 -5.62 -8.70
CA LEU A 39 16.93 -5.19 -7.45
C LEU A 39 17.54 -5.90 -6.22
N ARG A 40 17.92 -7.19 -6.32
CA ARG A 40 18.61 -7.90 -5.22
C ARG A 40 19.98 -7.29 -4.90
N GLU A 41 20.70 -6.84 -5.92
CA GLU A 41 21.98 -6.15 -5.73
C GLU A 41 21.77 -4.80 -5.03
N LEU A 42 20.76 -4.03 -5.44
CA LEU A 42 20.49 -2.68 -4.91
C LEU A 42 19.88 -2.69 -3.50
N THR A 43 19.37 -3.82 -3.03
CA THR A 43 18.66 -3.92 -1.74
C THR A 43 19.38 -4.78 -0.70
N HIS A 44 20.66 -5.08 -0.89
CA HIS A 44 21.42 -6.00 -0.03
C HIS A 44 21.51 -5.54 1.45
N ASP A 45 21.43 -4.23 1.70
CA ASP A 45 21.47 -3.58 3.01
C ASP A 45 20.08 -3.09 3.49
N LEU A 46 19.01 -3.53 2.83
CA LEU A 46 17.63 -3.17 3.13
C LEU A 46 16.82 -4.39 3.59
N LEU A 47 15.70 -4.13 4.25
CA LEU A 47 14.71 -5.12 4.64
C LEU A 47 13.43 -4.91 3.82
N GLY A 48 12.65 -5.97 3.57
CA GLY A 48 11.37 -5.79 2.91
C GLY A 48 11.03 -6.82 1.84
N SER A 49 10.14 -6.43 0.94
CA SER A 49 9.68 -7.30 -0.15
C SER A 49 9.43 -6.51 -1.42
N ILE A 50 9.93 -7.02 -2.56
CA ILE A 50 9.62 -6.50 -3.89
C ILE A 50 9.05 -7.64 -4.74
N LEU A 51 7.92 -7.38 -5.38
CA LEU A 51 7.33 -8.24 -6.41
C LEU A 51 7.57 -7.62 -7.76
N VAL A 52 8.07 -8.41 -8.71
CA VAL A 52 8.32 -8.01 -10.10
C VAL A 52 7.53 -8.92 -11.00
N ALA A 53 6.81 -8.36 -11.96
CA ALA A 53 6.05 -9.08 -12.98
C ALA A 53 6.16 -8.36 -14.33
N HIS A 54 5.63 -8.96 -15.40
CA HIS A 54 5.59 -8.29 -16.72
C HIS A 54 4.77 -6.99 -16.72
N GLU A 55 3.82 -6.86 -15.80
CA GLU A 55 2.95 -5.68 -15.65
C GLU A 55 3.58 -4.56 -14.79
N GLY A 56 4.73 -4.79 -14.13
CA GLY A 56 5.37 -3.78 -13.31
C GLY A 56 6.07 -4.30 -12.06
N LEU A 57 6.17 -3.43 -11.05
CA LEU A 57 6.72 -3.77 -9.75
C LEU A 57 5.86 -3.21 -8.61
N ASN A 58 5.93 -3.89 -7.45
CA ASN A 58 5.31 -3.47 -6.19
C ASN A 58 6.26 -3.81 -5.04
N GLY A 59 6.60 -2.83 -4.21
CA GLY A 59 7.60 -2.99 -3.17
C GLY A 59 7.31 -2.24 -1.90
N MET A 60 7.80 -2.81 -0.80
CA MET A 60 7.90 -2.20 0.52
C MET A 60 9.28 -2.50 1.06
N LEU A 61 10.02 -1.47 1.45
CA LEU A 61 11.36 -1.59 2.00
C LEU A 61 11.50 -0.79 3.28
N ALA A 62 12.45 -1.20 4.12
CA ALA A 62 12.82 -0.48 5.31
C ALA A 62 14.36 -0.47 5.46
N GLY A 63 14.87 0.63 6.01
CA GLY A 63 16.30 0.82 6.23
C GLY A 63 16.59 2.19 6.80
N GLU A 64 17.88 2.49 6.94
CA GLU A 64 18.35 3.83 7.27
C GLU A 64 18.06 4.81 6.12
N ALA A 65 17.96 6.09 6.44
CA ALA A 65 17.61 7.13 5.47
C ALA A 65 18.50 7.08 4.21
N ASP A 66 19.81 7.07 4.40
CA ASP A 66 20.80 7.11 3.31
C ASP A 66 20.73 5.86 2.42
N ALA A 67 20.43 4.68 2.99
CA ALA A 67 20.29 3.45 2.22
C ALA A 67 19.05 3.49 1.33
N LEU A 68 17.93 4.00 1.85
CA LEU A 68 16.70 4.21 1.09
C LEU A 68 16.89 5.27 0.01
N ASP A 69 17.58 6.38 0.30
CA ASP A 69 17.85 7.45 -0.68
C ASP A 69 18.69 6.92 -1.85
N ARG A 70 19.71 6.10 -1.58
CA ARG A 70 20.48 5.42 -2.63
C ARG A 70 19.61 4.51 -3.48
N PHE A 71 18.74 3.71 -2.85
CA PHE A 71 17.82 2.82 -3.56
C PHE A 71 16.81 3.61 -4.41
N GLU A 72 16.19 4.63 -3.85
CA GLU A 72 15.21 5.47 -4.57
C GLU A 72 15.83 6.14 -5.79
N HIS A 73 17.06 6.67 -5.64
CA HIS A 73 17.81 7.26 -6.75
C HIS A 73 18.15 6.21 -7.81
N ALA A 74 18.74 5.07 -7.39
CA ALA A 74 19.10 4.01 -8.32
C ALA A 74 17.88 3.45 -9.07
N LEU A 75 16.73 3.26 -8.40
CA LEU A 75 15.53 2.76 -9.08
C LEU A 75 15.04 3.72 -10.18
N ARG A 76 15.23 5.02 -10.01
CA ARG A 76 14.82 6.03 -11.00
C ARG A 76 15.81 6.21 -12.15
N GLU A 77 17.12 6.11 -11.86
CA GLU A 77 18.16 6.63 -12.74
C GLU A 77 19.12 5.56 -13.27
N ASP A 78 19.14 4.33 -12.73
CA ASP A 78 20.04 3.27 -13.19
C ASP A 78 19.64 2.80 -14.59
N ASP A 79 20.58 2.89 -15.54
CA ASP A 79 20.40 2.53 -16.96
C ASP A 79 19.94 1.07 -17.15
N ARG A 80 20.22 0.19 -16.18
CA ARG A 80 19.77 -1.20 -16.23
C ARG A 80 18.25 -1.37 -16.21
N PHE A 81 17.52 -0.34 -15.85
CA PHE A 81 16.05 -0.31 -15.85
C PHE A 81 15.46 0.30 -17.13
N ASP A 82 16.28 0.76 -18.08
CA ASP A 82 15.83 1.37 -19.34
C ASP A 82 14.79 2.50 -19.14
N GLY A 83 14.90 3.25 -18.03
CA GLY A 83 13.97 4.31 -17.64
C GLY A 83 12.57 3.86 -17.22
N ALA A 84 12.33 2.55 -17.08
CA ALA A 84 11.01 2.00 -16.75
C ALA A 84 10.42 2.56 -15.44
N PHE A 85 11.27 2.93 -14.48
CA PHE A 85 10.85 3.43 -13.18
C PHE A 85 11.06 4.93 -12.99
N LYS A 86 11.41 5.66 -14.04
CA LYS A 86 11.55 7.12 -13.98
C LYS A 86 10.25 7.76 -13.49
N GLY A 87 10.34 8.60 -12.46
CA GLY A 87 9.18 9.26 -11.87
C GLY A 87 8.31 8.37 -10.95
N ILE A 88 8.80 7.18 -10.55
CA ILE A 88 8.10 6.38 -9.53
C ILE A 88 8.01 7.16 -8.21
N ALA A 89 6.82 7.14 -7.60
CA ALA A 89 6.56 7.78 -6.32
C ALA A 89 6.86 6.83 -5.16
N PHE A 90 7.46 7.36 -4.10
CA PHE A 90 7.69 6.65 -2.86
C PHE A 90 6.89 7.27 -1.73
N LYS A 91 6.23 6.45 -0.92
CA LYS A 91 5.55 6.84 0.30
C LYS A 91 6.44 6.47 1.47
N ARG A 92 7.02 7.48 2.14
CA ARG A 92 7.99 7.29 3.22
C ARG A 92 7.37 7.60 4.57
N SER A 93 7.66 6.78 5.57
CA SER A 93 7.27 6.99 6.97
C SER A 93 8.39 6.55 7.90
N ALA A 94 8.54 7.22 9.04
CA ALA A 94 9.42 6.76 10.10
C ALA A 94 8.84 5.50 10.77
N CYS A 95 9.72 4.62 11.26
CA CYS A 95 9.33 3.39 11.95
C CYS A 95 9.99 3.33 13.33
N ARG A 96 9.22 2.94 14.36
CA ARG A 96 9.75 2.57 15.67
C ARG A 96 10.14 1.10 15.72
N THR A 97 9.32 0.28 15.07
CA THR A 97 9.51 -1.18 14.95
C THR A 97 10.04 -1.52 13.57
N ALA A 98 10.99 -2.47 13.48
CA ALA A 98 11.46 -2.96 12.18
C ALA A 98 10.31 -3.65 11.43
N PRO A 99 9.86 -3.10 10.27
CA PRO A 99 8.68 -3.61 9.57
C PRO A 99 8.90 -5.00 8.97
N PHE A 100 10.15 -5.38 8.72
CA PHE A 100 10.54 -6.63 8.08
C PHE A 100 11.79 -7.20 8.72
N GLN A 101 11.97 -8.53 8.64
CA GLN A 101 13.14 -9.22 9.17
C GLN A 101 14.23 -9.45 8.12
N ARG A 102 13.88 -9.52 6.84
CA ARG A 102 14.80 -9.78 5.72
C ARG A 102 14.28 -9.21 4.41
N ILE A 103 15.18 -9.08 3.43
CA ILE A 103 14.81 -8.72 2.06
C ILE A 103 14.31 -9.94 1.28
N LYS A 104 13.28 -9.72 0.46
CA LYS A 104 12.75 -10.71 -0.50
C LYS A 104 12.46 -10.02 -1.82
N VAL A 105 13.04 -10.50 -2.92
CA VAL A 105 12.72 -10.05 -4.28
C VAL A 105 12.22 -11.24 -5.08
N HIS A 106 10.95 -11.20 -5.46
CA HIS A 106 10.27 -12.30 -6.13
C HIS A 106 9.77 -11.90 -7.53
N VAL A 107 9.99 -12.79 -8.50
CA VAL A 107 9.27 -12.73 -9.79
C VAL A 107 7.93 -13.45 -9.60
N ARG A 108 6.86 -12.83 -10.08
CA ARG A 108 5.48 -13.35 -10.04
C ARG A 108 4.81 -13.19 -11.41
N ALA A 109 3.70 -13.88 -11.61
CA ALA A 109 2.86 -13.67 -12.80
C ALA A 109 2.25 -12.26 -12.79
N GLU A 110 1.82 -11.80 -11.61
CA GLU A 110 1.23 -10.48 -11.38
C GLU A 110 1.86 -9.84 -10.12
N VAL A 111 2.01 -8.51 -10.13
CA VAL A 111 2.43 -7.77 -8.92
C VAL A 111 1.31 -7.70 -7.89
N LEU A 112 0.06 -7.88 -8.36
CA LEU A 112 -1.14 -7.88 -7.53
C LEU A 112 -2.26 -8.68 -8.23
N PRO A 113 -2.59 -9.91 -7.78
CA PRO A 113 -3.58 -10.73 -8.44
C PRO A 113 -5.02 -10.23 -8.19
N LEU A 114 -5.70 -9.80 -9.27
CA LEU A 114 -7.12 -9.40 -9.23
C LEU A 114 -8.06 -10.60 -9.39
N GLY A 115 -7.57 -11.74 -9.89
CA GLY A 115 -8.40 -12.90 -10.19
C GLY A 115 -9.09 -12.85 -11.55
N VAL A 116 -8.71 -11.88 -12.39
CA VAL A 116 -9.15 -11.72 -13.79
C VAL A 116 -7.92 -11.69 -14.66
N ASP A 117 -7.89 -12.52 -15.69
CA ASP A 117 -6.77 -12.61 -16.62
C ASP A 117 -6.76 -11.44 -17.61
N GLY A 118 -5.57 -11.02 -18.05
CA GLY A 118 -5.40 -10.09 -19.15
C GLY A 118 -5.67 -8.62 -18.82
N VAL A 119 -5.78 -8.25 -17.56
CA VAL A 119 -5.97 -6.86 -17.15
C VAL A 119 -4.72 -6.04 -17.44
N ASP A 120 -4.84 -5.01 -18.28
CA ASP A 120 -3.74 -4.08 -18.63
C ASP A 120 -3.86 -2.76 -17.84
N ALA A 121 -3.20 -2.72 -16.69
CA ALA A 121 -3.16 -1.51 -15.86
C ALA A 121 -2.20 -0.43 -16.38
N VAL A 122 -1.31 -0.74 -17.35
CA VAL A 122 -0.29 0.20 -17.83
C VAL A 122 -0.88 1.35 -18.65
N GLY A 123 -1.93 1.11 -19.40
CA GLY A 123 -2.48 2.07 -20.35
C GLY A 123 -3.76 2.78 -19.92
N ARG A 124 -4.34 2.41 -18.78
CA ARG A 124 -5.69 2.82 -18.38
C ARG A 124 -5.82 3.13 -16.89
N PRO A 125 -5.10 4.14 -16.40
CA PRO A 125 -5.34 4.60 -15.05
C PRO A 125 -6.77 5.14 -14.97
N GLY A 126 -7.49 4.84 -13.88
CA GLY A 126 -8.76 5.50 -13.60
C GLY A 126 -8.60 7.00 -13.35
N ILE A 127 -9.70 7.68 -13.07
CA ILE A 127 -9.69 9.12 -12.78
C ILE A 127 -9.05 9.35 -11.41
N GLN A 128 -7.85 9.89 -11.39
CA GLN A 128 -7.10 10.17 -10.16
C GLN A 128 -7.64 11.42 -9.48
N LEU A 129 -7.96 11.32 -8.20
CA LEU A 129 -8.40 12.43 -7.36
C LEU A 129 -7.37 12.69 -6.27
N ASP A 130 -6.91 13.92 -6.14
CA ASP A 130 -6.11 14.34 -5.00
C ASP A 130 -6.93 14.31 -3.68
N PRO A 131 -6.32 14.45 -2.51
CA PRO A 131 -7.04 14.42 -1.23
C PRO A 131 -8.17 15.43 -1.10
N ALA A 132 -8.04 16.63 -1.67
CA ALA A 132 -9.08 17.67 -1.60
C ALA A 132 -10.26 17.33 -2.50
N GLN A 133 -10.00 16.87 -3.72
CA GLN A 133 -11.02 16.39 -4.66
C GLN A 133 -11.73 15.15 -4.11
N TRP A 134 -10.99 14.24 -3.46
CA TRP A 134 -11.57 13.06 -2.80
C TRP A 134 -12.54 13.46 -1.68
N ARG A 135 -12.14 14.40 -0.81
CA ARG A 135 -13.01 14.91 0.25
C ARG A 135 -14.30 15.50 -0.31
N ALA A 136 -14.21 16.32 -1.37
CA ALA A 136 -15.38 16.88 -2.02
C ALA A 136 -16.29 15.80 -2.64
N LEU A 137 -15.70 14.71 -3.14
CA LEU A 137 -16.45 13.59 -3.68
C LEU A 137 -17.22 12.83 -2.60
N LEU A 138 -16.66 12.70 -1.37
CA LEU A 138 -17.33 12.04 -0.25
C LEU A 138 -18.64 12.73 0.19
N ASP A 139 -18.85 14.01 -0.18
CA ASP A 139 -20.05 14.79 0.12
C ASP A 139 -21.11 14.71 -1.00
N ALA A 140 -20.83 14.00 -2.10
CA ALA A 140 -21.73 13.93 -3.23
C ALA A 140 -22.74 12.78 -3.09
N ASP A 141 -24.01 13.04 -3.40
CA ASP A 141 -25.10 12.06 -3.30
C ASP A 141 -25.14 11.03 -4.44
N ASP A 142 -24.48 11.33 -5.56
CA ASP A 142 -24.47 10.52 -6.78
C ASP A 142 -23.28 9.55 -6.87
N VAL A 143 -22.58 9.30 -5.75
CA VAL A 143 -21.35 8.48 -5.70
C VAL A 143 -21.55 7.25 -4.85
N VAL A 144 -21.02 6.12 -5.32
CA VAL A 144 -20.76 4.96 -4.50
C VAL A 144 -19.25 4.89 -4.21
N VAL A 145 -18.87 4.95 -2.95
CA VAL A 145 -17.47 4.84 -2.50
C VAL A 145 -17.21 3.42 -2.04
N ILE A 146 -16.32 2.71 -2.69
CA ILE A 146 -16.01 1.30 -2.42
C ILE A 146 -14.63 1.19 -1.78
N ASP A 147 -14.55 0.53 -0.64
CA ASP A 147 -13.26 0.15 -0.06
C ASP A 147 -12.67 -1.04 -0.84
N ASN A 148 -11.69 -0.78 -1.67
CA ASN A 148 -11.04 -1.81 -2.49
C ASN A 148 -9.96 -2.57 -1.70
N ARG A 149 -10.24 -2.84 -0.42
CA ARG A 149 -9.40 -3.65 0.47
C ARG A 149 -10.19 -4.87 0.95
N ASN A 150 -9.52 -5.73 1.70
CA ASN A 150 -10.18 -6.86 2.34
C ASN A 150 -11.07 -6.38 3.51
N SER A 151 -12.13 -7.09 3.83
CA SER A 151 -13.09 -6.70 4.87
C SER A 151 -12.48 -6.52 6.25
N PHE A 152 -11.40 -7.25 6.60
CA PHE A 152 -10.71 -7.01 7.87
C PHE A 152 -10.01 -5.64 7.91
N GLU A 153 -9.52 -5.14 6.78
CA GLU A 153 -8.94 -3.79 6.68
C GLU A 153 -10.03 -2.72 6.81
N TYR A 154 -11.21 -2.95 6.21
CA TYR A 154 -12.39 -2.09 6.33
C TYR A 154 -12.88 -2.00 7.78
N ARG A 155 -12.97 -3.14 8.47
CA ARG A 155 -13.40 -3.19 9.88
C ARG A 155 -12.46 -2.37 10.79
N LEU A 156 -11.16 -2.41 10.53
CA LEU A 156 -10.17 -1.68 11.31
C LEU A 156 -10.26 -0.16 11.11
N GLY A 157 -10.50 0.28 9.88
CA GLY A 157 -10.72 1.70 9.59
C GLY A 157 -11.14 1.94 8.15
N ARG A 158 -11.93 3.01 7.93
CA ARG A 158 -12.59 3.29 6.65
C ARG A 158 -12.95 4.74 6.50
N PHE A 159 -13.17 5.18 5.28
CA PHE A 159 -13.83 6.46 5.01
C PHE A 159 -15.32 6.39 5.35
N ARG A 160 -15.89 7.52 5.81
CA ARG A 160 -17.33 7.66 6.04
C ARG A 160 -18.12 7.32 4.77
N GLY A 161 -19.22 6.62 4.92
CA GLY A 161 -20.10 6.25 3.80
C GLY A 161 -19.53 5.21 2.83
N ALA A 162 -18.32 4.69 3.06
CA ALA A 162 -17.73 3.68 2.20
C ALA A 162 -18.47 2.33 2.33
N VAL A 163 -18.56 1.62 1.21
CA VAL A 163 -19.14 0.28 1.12
C VAL A 163 -18.04 -0.76 1.33
N ASP A 164 -18.29 -1.72 2.23
CA ASP A 164 -17.51 -2.96 2.35
C ASP A 164 -17.98 -3.96 1.29
N PRO A 165 -17.16 -4.37 0.33
CA PRO A 165 -17.53 -5.40 -0.64
C PRO A 165 -17.62 -6.81 -0.03
N GLN A 166 -17.30 -6.97 1.26
CA GLN A 166 -17.33 -8.21 2.01
C GLN A 166 -16.43 -9.31 1.40
N VAL A 167 -15.24 -8.93 0.98
CA VAL A 167 -14.26 -9.83 0.37
C VAL A 167 -13.12 -10.17 1.34
N GLY A 168 -12.79 -11.46 1.42
CA GLY A 168 -11.65 -11.93 2.20
C GLY A 168 -10.31 -11.66 1.51
N ASN A 169 -10.30 -11.62 0.17
CA ASN A 169 -9.10 -11.36 -0.62
C ASN A 169 -9.42 -10.43 -1.79
N PHE A 170 -8.44 -9.67 -2.25
CA PHE A 170 -8.57 -8.75 -3.39
C PHE A 170 -9.09 -9.45 -4.67
N ARG A 171 -8.73 -10.70 -4.90
CA ARG A 171 -9.18 -11.49 -6.05
C ARG A 171 -10.69 -11.81 -6.05
N ASP A 172 -11.37 -11.60 -4.93
CA ASP A 172 -12.79 -11.86 -4.79
C ASP A 172 -13.64 -10.63 -5.15
N LEU A 173 -13.00 -9.46 -5.30
CA LEU A 173 -13.66 -8.19 -5.65
C LEU A 173 -14.43 -8.23 -6.99
N PRO A 174 -13.94 -8.87 -8.05
CA PRO A 174 -14.68 -8.93 -9.32
C PRO A 174 -16.10 -9.42 -9.18
N ALA A 175 -16.36 -10.45 -8.38
CA ALA A 175 -17.70 -10.97 -8.16
C ALA A 175 -18.65 -9.92 -7.53
N PHE A 176 -18.15 -9.11 -6.59
CA PHE A 176 -18.93 -8.02 -6.03
C PHE A 176 -19.26 -6.94 -7.09
N VAL A 177 -18.29 -6.58 -7.91
CA VAL A 177 -18.47 -5.57 -8.97
C VAL A 177 -19.48 -6.05 -10.00
N GLU A 178 -19.37 -7.29 -10.50
CA GLU A 178 -20.26 -7.88 -11.50
C GLU A 178 -21.73 -7.87 -11.06
N VAL A 179 -22.00 -8.14 -9.78
CA VAL A 179 -23.36 -8.10 -9.22
C VAL A 179 -23.93 -6.69 -9.15
N ASN A 180 -23.10 -5.68 -8.92
CA ASN A 180 -23.56 -4.33 -8.60
C ASN A 180 -23.47 -3.34 -9.76
N VAL A 181 -22.61 -3.55 -10.75
CA VAL A 181 -22.29 -2.58 -11.81
C VAL A 181 -23.52 -2.13 -12.61
N ALA A 182 -24.42 -3.06 -12.95
CA ALA A 182 -25.64 -2.73 -13.67
C ALA A 182 -26.55 -1.77 -12.87
N GLY A 183 -26.63 -1.96 -11.55
CA GLY A 183 -27.37 -1.11 -10.65
C GLY A 183 -26.77 0.30 -10.54
N TRP A 184 -25.45 0.42 -10.45
CA TRP A 184 -24.77 1.73 -10.44
C TRP A 184 -25.02 2.50 -11.71
N LYS A 185 -24.88 1.86 -12.88
CA LYS A 185 -25.16 2.46 -14.19
C LYS A 185 -26.62 2.91 -14.32
N ALA A 186 -27.56 2.07 -13.91
CA ALA A 186 -28.99 2.41 -14.00
C ALA A 186 -29.37 3.61 -13.13
N ARG A 187 -28.67 3.82 -12.02
CA ARG A 187 -28.88 4.99 -11.14
C ARG A 187 -28.03 6.20 -11.53
N GLY A 188 -27.20 6.10 -12.56
CA GLY A 188 -26.28 7.17 -12.96
C GLY A 188 -25.23 7.49 -11.90
N GLN A 189 -24.88 6.51 -11.05
CA GLN A 189 -23.90 6.72 -9.98
C GLN A 189 -22.47 6.70 -10.51
N ARG A 190 -21.68 7.64 -10.05
CA ARG A 190 -20.21 7.58 -10.18
C ARG A 190 -19.67 6.53 -9.23
N VAL A 191 -18.69 5.75 -9.69
CA VAL A 191 -17.98 4.78 -8.84
C VAL A 191 -16.63 5.36 -8.41
N ALA A 192 -16.38 5.33 -7.12
CA ALA A 192 -15.12 5.76 -6.53
C ALA A 192 -14.53 4.66 -5.67
N MET A 193 -13.21 4.50 -5.69
CA MET A 193 -12.51 3.47 -4.93
C MET A 193 -11.28 4.02 -4.24
N TYR A 194 -10.97 3.43 -3.10
CA TYR A 194 -9.70 3.67 -2.40
C TYR A 194 -9.09 2.35 -1.90
N CYS A 195 -7.78 2.35 -1.69
CA CYS A 195 -7.08 1.32 -0.95
C CYS A 195 -5.93 1.94 -0.17
N THR A 196 -5.12 1.15 0.52
CA THR A 196 -4.02 1.66 1.35
C THR A 196 -3.05 2.55 0.58
N GLY A 197 -2.60 2.13 -0.60
CA GLY A 197 -1.55 2.83 -1.35
C GLY A 197 -1.90 3.20 -2.80
N GLY A 198 -3.09 2.83 -3.32
CA GLY A 198 -3.54 3.13 -4.69
C GLY A 198 -3.45 1.95 -5.67
N ILE A 199 -2.53 1.01 -5.50
CA ILE A 199 -2.24 -0.06 -6.46
C ILE A 199 -3.46 -0.95 -6.80
N ARG A 200 -4.29 -1.31 -5.81
CA ARG A 200 -5.48 -2.13 -6.05
C ARG A 200 -6.49 -1.39 -6.92
N CYS A 201 -6.68 -0.09 -6.63
CA CYS A 201 -7.63 0.75 -7.38
C CYS A 201 -7.22 0.94 -8.83
N GLU A 202 -5.93 1.16 -9.09
CA GLU A 202 -5.42 1.34 -10.45
C GLU A 202 -5.67 0.10 -11.32
N LYS A 203 -5.39 -1.10 -10.78
CA LYS A 203 -5.66 -2.36 -11.50
C LYS A 203 -7.16 -2.62 -11.69
N THR A 204 -7.97 -2.37 -10.65
CA THR A 204 -9.43 -2.54 -10.71
C THR A 204 -10.07 -1.55 -11.70
N ALA A 205 -9.61 -0.29 -11.72
CA ALA A 205 -10.14 0.72 -12.64
C ALA A 205 -9.90 0.33 -14.10
N ALA A 206 -8.70 -0.17 -14.43
CA ALA A 206 -8.39 -0.65 -15.76
C ALA A 206 -9.34 -1.80 -16.18
N TRP A 207 -9.53 -2.77 -15.32
CA TRP A 207 -10.47 -3.87 -15.57
C TRP A 207 -11.91 -3.39 -15.73
N MET A 208 -12.40 -2.53 -14.84
CA MET A 208 -13.79 -2.03 -14.91
C MET A 208 -14.05 -1.21 -16.16
N HIS A 209 -13.07 -0.43 -16.60
CA HIS A 209 -13.16 0.28 -17.86
C HIS A 209 -13.29 -0.70 -19.04
N ASP A 210 -12.41 -1.72 -19.12
CA ASP A 210 -12.39 -2.66 -20.24
C ASP A 210 -13.62 -3.61 -20.25
N ALA A 211 -14.05 -4.08 -19.08
CA ALA A 211 -15.13 -5.03 -18.97
C ALA A 211 -16.53 -4.39 -19.03
N PHE A 212 -16.67 -3.19 -18.53
CA PHE A 212 -17.98 -2.57 -18.33
C PHE A 212 -18.14 -1.16 -18.94
N ASP A 213 -17.12 -0.62 -19.62
CA ASP A 213 -17.10 0.77 -20.09
C ASP A 213 -17.52 1.72 -18.94
N LEU A 214 -16.81 1.60 -17.81
CA LEU A 214 -17.08 2.36 -16.60
C LEU A 214 -15.80 2.99 -16.06
N ASP A 215 -15.73 4.31 -16.10
CA ASP A 215 -14.64 5.07 -15.50
C ASP A 215 -14.77 5.09 -13.97
N VAL A 216 -13.66 4.81 -13.29
CA VAL A 216 -13.59 4.76 -11.83
C VAL A 216 -12.76 5.92 -11.31
N HIS A 217 -13.33 6.67 -10.36
CA HIS A 217 -12.59 7.65 -9.59
C HIS A 217 -11.77 6.93 -8.52
N GLN A 218 -10.53 7.35 -8.32
CA GLN A 218 -9.69 6.71 -7.32
C GLN A 218 -8.86 7.73 -6.54
N LEU A 219 -8.72 7.47 -5.25
CA LEU A 219 -7.88 8.28 -4.37
C LEU A 219 -6.41 8.10 -4.74
N GLU A 220 -5.82 9.14 -5.33
CA GLU A 220 -4.41 9.16 -5.71
C GLU A 220 -3.49 8.96 -4.50
N GLY A 221 -2.64 7.94 -4.57
CA GLY A 221 -1.76 7.58 -3.46
C GLY A 221 -2.44 6.86 -2.30
N GLY A 222 -3.77 6.68 -2.35
CA GLY A 222 -4.56 5.94 -1.37
C GLY A 222 -4.65 6.60 0.00
N ILE A 223 -5.09 5.82 0.99
CA ILE A 223 -5.29 6.27 2.38
C ILE A 223 -4.02 6.92 2.94
N LEU A 224 -2.84 6.34 2.69
CA LEU A 224 -1.58 6.85 3.25
C LEU A 224 -1.28 8.28 2.80
N ARG A 225 -1.54 8.62 1.52
CA ARG A 225 -1.38 9.99 1.05
C ARG A 225 -2.46 10.90 1.63
N TYR A 226 -3.70 10.44 1.69
CA TYR A 226 -4.79 11.21 2.27
C TYR A 226 -4.48 11.63 3.71
N LEU A 227 -4.07 10.68 4.54
CA LEU A 227 -3.71 10.94 5.95
C LEU A 227 -2.49 11.86 6.08
N ALA A 228 -1.50 11.73 5.18
CA ALA A 228 -0.30 12.58 5.20
C ALA A 228 -0.59 14.04 4.83
N GLU A 229 -1.50 14.27 3.88
CA GLU A 229 -1.76 15.60 3.31
C GLU A 229 -3.01 16.29 3.89
N THR A 230 -3.78 15.59 4.75
CA THR A 230 -5.06 16.07 5.30
C THR A 230 -4.99 16.16 6.83
N PRO A 231 -4.65 17.31 7.42
CA PRO A 231 -4.44 17.44 8.88
C PRO A 231 -5.66 17.07 9.73
N ASP A 232 -6.87 17.28 9.20
CA ASP A 232 -8.16 16.97 9.82
C ASP A 232 -8.82 15.72 9.24
N ALA A 233 -8.01 14.74 8.80
CA ALA A 233 -8.48 13.51 8.17
C ALA A 233 -9.52 12.73 9.01
N HIS A 234 -9.50 12.89 10.35
CA HIS A 234 -10.45 12.26 11.26
C HIS A 234 -11.92 12.66 11.03
N VAL A 235 -12.18 13.71 10.25
CA VAL A 235 -13.55 14.11 9.84
C VAL A 235 -14.12 13.08 8.85
N ASP A 236 -13.28 12.54 8.00
CA ASP A 236 -13.67 11.63 6.91
C ASP A 236 -13.24 10.19 7.16
N TRP A 237 -12.14 9.99 7.89
CA TRP A 237 -11.54 8.70 8.20
C TRP A 237 -11.85 8.27 9.63
N GLN A 238 -12.35 7.04 9.80
CA GLN A 238 -12.65 6.42 11.08
C GLN A 238 -11.73 5.22 11.32
N GLY A 239 -11.16 5.12 12.52
CA GLY A 239 -10.30 4.01 12.92
C GLY A 239 -8.87 4.12 12.43
N GLU A 240 -8.22 2.98 12.23
CA GLU A 240 -6.81 2.83 11.91
C GLU A 240 -6.59 2.31 10.49
N CYS A 241 -5.45 2.64 9.90
CA CYS A 241 -5.07 2.14 8.56
C CYS A 241 -4.22 0.88 8.70
N PHE A 242 -4.75 -0.27 8.26
CA PHE A 242 -3.98 -1.51 8.20
C PHE A 242 -2.82 -1.41 7.21
N VAL A 243 -1.65 -1.92 7.62
CA VAL A 243 -0.45 -2.06 6.79
C VAL A 243 0.07 -3.49 6.80
N PHE A 244 0.63 -3.95 5.65
CA PHE A 244 1.07 -5.35 5.47
C PHE A 244 2.51 -5.58 5.94
N ASP A 245 2.85 -5.06 7.11
CA ASP A 245 4.16 -5.25 7.75
C ASP A 245 4.00 -5.41 9.27
N ASN A 246 5.10 -5.56 10.01
CA ASN A 246 5.07 -5.82 11.46
C ASN A 246 4.45 -4.69 12.30
N ARG A 247 4.20 -3.52 11.74
CA ARG A 247 3.50 -2.41 12.41
C ARG A 247 2.01 -2.66 12.54
N ILE A 248 1.42 -3.52 11.70
CA ILE A 248 0.01 -3.91 11.63
C ILE A 248 -0.93 -2.75 11.31
N ALA A 249 -0.90 -1.66 12.08
CA ALA A 249 -1.83 -0.54 11.90
C ALA A 249 -1.17 0.82 12.20
N LEU A 250 -1.68 1.85 11.52
CA LEU A 250 -1.29 3.24 11.70
C LEU A 250 -2.53 4.07 12.05
N ASP A 251 -2.37 5.03 12.96
CA ASP A 251 -3.40 6.03 13.26
C ASP A 251 -3.54 7.08 12.13
N ALA A 252 -4.47 8.02 12.30
CA ALA A 252 -4.66 9.10 11.33
C ALA A 252 -3.46 10.06 11.19
N GLY A 253 -2.53 10.05 12.14
CA GLY A 253 -1.25 10.77 12.09
C GLY A 253 -0.11 9.94 11.50
N LEU A 254 -0.40 8.74 10.95
CA LEU A 254 0.56 7.78 10.43
C LEU A 254 1.54 7.25 11.49
N ASN A 255 1.20 7.30 12.76
CA ASN A 255 1.98 6.69 13.84
C ASN A 255 1.56 5.22 14.03
N GLU A 256 2.54 4.38 14.41
CA GLU A 256 2.27 3.00 14.80
C GLU A 256 1.36 2.95 16.02
N THR A 257 0.32 2.13 15.96
CA THR A 257 -0.62 1.90 17.07
C THR A 257 -0.20 0.71 17.93
N ALA A 258 -1.01 0.40 18.95
CA ALA A 258 -0.83 -0.81 19.76
C ALA A 258 -1.59 -2.01 19.20
N THR A 259 -2.33 -1.84 18.09
CA THR A 259 -3.12 -2.90 17.47
C THR A 259 -2.23 -4.04 16.99
N THR A 260 -2.60 -5.25 17.37
CA THR A 260 -1.89 -6.49 17.06
C THR A 260 -2.60 -7.28 15.95
N ALA A 261 -1.90 -8.25 15.37
CA ALA A 261 -2.53 -9.19 14.43
C ALA A 261 -3.70 -9.97 15.06
N ALA A 262 -3.65 -10.22 16.38
CA ALA A 262 -4.75 -10.87 17.08
C ALA A 262 -6.00 -9.97 17.13
N ASP A 263 -5.84 -8.69 17.38
CA ASP A 263 -6.96 -7.73 17.40
C ASP A 263 -7.65 -7.64 16.04
N VAL A 264 -6.88 -7.77 14.94
CA VAL A 264 -7.40 -7.71 13.57
C VAL A 264 -8.10 -9.00 13.15
N TYR A 265 -7.55 -10.18 13.49
CA TYR A 265 -7.96 -11.46 12.89
C TYR A 265 -8.68 -12.42 13.83
N ALA A 266 -8.54 -12.30 15.17
CA ALA A 266 -9.02 -13.34 16.09
C ALA A 266 -10.56 -13.47 16.15
N GLY A 267 -11.31 -12.46 15.74
CA GLY A 267 -12.77 -12.46 15.75
C GLY A 267 -13.43 -13.13 14.53
N ASP A 268 -12.64 -13.59 13.55
CA ASP A 268 -13.14 -14.09 12.27
C ASP A 268 -12.51 -15.46 11.95
N ALA A 269 -13.34 -16.50 11.87
CA ALA A 269 -12.89 -17.86 11.59
C ALA A 269 -12.22 -17.98 10.20
N ASP A 270 -12.68 -17.20 9.23
CA ASP A 270 -12.16 -17.22 7.87
C ASP A 270 -10.78 -16.52 7.80
N GLU A 271 -10.41 -15.72 8.81
CA GLU A 271 -9.12 -15.04 8.93
C GLU A 271 -8.10 -15.78 9.81
N ALA A 272 -8.48 -16.91 10.44
CA ALA A 272 -7.62 -17.67 11.34
C ALA A 272 -6.25 -18.05 10.75
N TRP A 273 -6.20 -18.35 9.45
CA TRP A 273 -4.95 -18.66 8.75
C TRP A 273 -4.00 -17.44 8.66
N ARG A 274 -4.54 -16.21 8.62
CA ARG A 274 -3.75 -14.97 8.62
C ARG A 274 -3.12 -14.77 9.98
N LEU A 275 -3.87 -15.00 11.05
CA LEU A 275 -3.35 -14.94 12.41
C LEU A 275 -2.21 -15.94 12.62
N GLN A 276 -2.40 -17.21 12.21
CA GLN A 276 -1.35 -18.23 12.28
C GLN A 276 -0.11 -17.86 11.46
N ARG A 277 -0.30 -17.22 10.29
CA ARG A 277 0.82 -16.75 9.47
C ARG A 277 1.56 -15.59 10.13
N ALA A 278 0.85 -14.64 10.71
CA ALA A 278 1.45 -13.50 11.44
C ALA A 278 2.27 -13.99 12.64
N GLN A 279 1.72 -14.91 13.42
CA GLN A 279 2.42 -15.53 14.57
C GLN A 279 3.71 -16.24 14.14
N ARG A 280 3.68 -17.08 13.09
CA ARG A 280 4.88 -17.73 12.54
C ARG A 280 5.96 -16.76 12.05
N LEU A 281 5.55 -15.59 11.57
CA LEU A 281 6.50 -14.56 11.12
C LEU A 281 7.10 -13.78 12.29
N ALA A 282 6.41 -13.70 13.42
CA ALA A 282 6.92 -13.08 14.64
C ALA A 282 7.93 -13.97 15.37
N ASP A 283 7.81 -15.31 15.25
CA ASP A 283 8.65 -16.30 15.93
C ASP A 283 9.96 -16.63 15.15
N THR A 284 10.15 -16.09 13.93
CA THR A 284 11.33 -16.34 13.07
C THR A 284 12.21 -15.11 12.94
#